data_1046448fec591d5d547a1a05cc455031
#
_entry.id   1046448fec591d5d547a1a05cc455031
#
_cell.length_a   1.000
_cell.length_b   1.000
_cell.length_c   1.000
_cell.angle_alpha   90.00
_cell.angle_beta   90.00
_cell.angle_gamma   90.00
#
_symmetry.space_group_name_H-M   'P 1'
#
loop_
_entity.id
_entity.type
_entity.pdbx_description
1 polymer ?
#
loop_
_entity_poly.entity_id
_entity_poly.type
_entity_poly.pdbx_seq_one_letter_code
_entity_poly.pdbx_strand_id
1 'polypeptide(L)'
;DVANKDKGGVFNVTKGMQQEFGPKRIFNAPIAEDYIVGTANGMCRFDPKIHVVVEGAEFADYFWPAIEQYVECTHEYWRSNGQFTPNLTLRLASGGYIGGGLYHSQTIEGALTSIPGARIVYPSFADDAAGLLRTSLRSKGFTVFLEPKAQYNSVEAASFVPEDFEVPFGKARIRRPG
;
A
#
# COMPACT_ATOMS: atom_id res chain seq x y z
N ASP A 1 0.13 -8.40 9.07
CA ASP A 1 -1.16 -9.08 9.06
C ASP A 1 -1.33 -9.97 10.28
N VAL A 2 -2.46 -9.92 10.91
CA VAL A 2 -2.83 -10.78 12.05
C VAL A 2 -3.25 -12.18 11.64
N ALA A 3 -3.41 -12.44 10.36
CA ALA A 3 -3.86 -13.70 9.87
C ALA A 3 -2.73 -14.74 9.90
N ASN A 4 -3.09 -16.00 10.14
CA ASN A 4 -2.16 -17.08 9.91
C ASN A 4 -1.90 -17.24 8.40
N LYS A 5 -0.89 -18.03 8.06
CA LYS A 5 -0.38 -18.26 6.70
C LYS A 5 -1.42 -18.48 5.59
N ASP A 6 -2.62 -18.90 5.94
CA ASP A 6 -3.64 -19.29 4.96
C ASP A 6 -4.75 -18.25 4.77
N LYS A 7 -4.77 -17.16 5.58
CA LYS A 7 -5.89 -16.21 5.56
C LYS A 7 -5.72 -15.07 4.55
N GLY A 8 -4.52 -14.54 4.38
CA GLY A 8 -4.26 -13.47 3.40
C GLY A 8 -4.82 -12.10 3.76
N GLY A 9 -4.80 -11.76 5.05
CA GLY A 9 -5.35 -10.52 5.58
C GLY A 9 -6.85 -10.58 5.86
N VAL A 10 -7.37 -9.53 6.48
CA VAL A 10 -8.81 -9.40 6.79
C VAL A 10 -9.68 -9.48 5.52
N PHE A 11 -9.21 -8.90 4.45
CA PHE A 11 -9.93 -8.86 3.17
C PHE A 11 -9.50 -9.95 2.18
N ASN A 12 -8.68 -10.91 2.61
CA ASN A 12 -8.20 -12.04 1.79
C ASN A 12 -7.42 -11.63 0.51
N VAL A 13 -6.87 -10.44 0.46
CA VAL A 13 -6.19 -9.92 -0.74
C VAL A 13 -4.94 -10.74 -1.09
N THR A 14 -4.22 -11.23 -0.09
CA THR A 14 -2.98 -12.01 -0.26
C THR A 14 -3.17 -13.51 -0.01
N LYS A 15 -4.42 -14.00 0.02
CA LYS A 15 -4.73 -15.41 0.27
C LYS A 15 -4.04 -16.32 -0.73
N GLY A 16 -3.37 -17.34 -0.21
CA GLY A 16 -2.65 -18.34 -1.01
C GLY A 16 -1.24 -17.92 -1.44
N MET A 17 -0.88 -16.64 -1.40
CA MET A 17 0.42 -16.17 -1.87
C MET A 17 1.60 -16.76 -1.07
N GLN A 18 1.45 -16.96 0.25
CA GLN A 18 2.51 -17.58 1.03
C GLN A 18 2.77 -19.04 0.63
N GLN A 19 1.71 -19.77 0.28
CA GLN A 19 1.83 -21.16 -0.20
C GLN A 19 2.53 -21.22 -1.54
N GLU A 20 2.23 -20.27 -2.44
CA GLU A 20 2.78 -20.21 -3.79
C GLU A 20 4.23 -19.73 -3.80
N PHE A 21 4.54 -18.63 -3.11
CA PHE A 21 5.85 -17.96 -3.18
C PHE A 21 6.78 -18.26 -2.01
N GLY A 22 6.29 -18.93 -0.99
CA GLY A 22 7.03 -19.37 0.19
C GLY A 22 7.17 -18.29 1.29
N PRO A 23 7.43 -18.74 2.54
CA PRO A 23 7.44 -17.86 3.73
C PRO A 23 8.64 -16.91 3.78
N LYS A 24 9.64 -17.08 2.93
CA LYS A 24 10.75 -16.11 2.82
C LYS A 24 10.37 -14.88 2.03
N ARG A 25 9.34 -14.97 1.20
CA ARG A 25 8.86 -13.87 0.36
C ARG A 25 7.56 -13.26 0.88
N ILE A 26 6.69 -14.08 1.41
CA ILE A 26 5.37 -13.68 1.95
C ILE A 26 5.29 -14.17 3.38
N PHE A 27 5.23 -13.27 4.33
CA PHE A 27 5.18 -13.63 5.74
C PHE A 27 4.34 -12.63 6.54
N ASN A 28 3.82 -13.09 7.66
CA ASN A 28 3.08 -12.26 8.59
C ASN A 28 4.04 -11.54 9.53
N ALA A 29 3.69 -10.31 9.86
CA ALA A 29 4.33 -9.54 10.92
C ALA A 29 3.44 -9.53 12.17
N PRO A 30 3.98 -9.19 13.35
CA PRO A 30 3.15 -8.89 14.52
C PRO A 30 2.29 -7.64 14.25
N ILE A 31 1.21 -7.48 15.04
CA ILE A 31 0.38 -6.25 14.99
C ILE A 31 1.17 -5.13 15.67
N ALA A 32 1.98 -4.46 14.89
CA ALA A 32 2.79 -3.32 15.33
C ALA A 32 3.15 -2.52 14.06
N GLU A 33 2.36 -1.52 13.75
CA GLU A 33 2.42 -0.80 12.47
C GLU A 33 3.76 -0.07 12.29
N ASP A 34 4.30 0.50 13.35
CA ASP A 34 5.63 1.11 13.40
C ASP A 34 6.73 0.10 13.08
N TYR A 35 6.68 -1.09 13.69
CA TYR A 35 7.62 -2.17 13.41
C TYR A 35 7.53 -2.65 11.95
N ILE A 36 6.32 -2.78 11.41
CA ILE A 36 6.10 -3.24 10.04
C ILE A 36 6.75 -2.26 9.05
N VAL A 37 6.49 -0.98 9.18
CA VAL A 37 7.02 0.05 8.27
C VAL A 37 8.52 0.24 8.47
N GLY A 38 9.00 0.29 9.71
CA GLY A 38 10.41 0.42 10.02
C GLY A 38 11.25 -0.76 9.51
N THR A 39 10.74 -1.99 9.69
CA THR A 39 11.38 -3.21 9.16
C THR A 39 11.44 -3.17 7.63
N ALA A 40 10.35 -2.78 6.97
CA ALA A 40 10.30 -2.66 5.52
C ALA A 40 11.31 -1.63 4.98
N ASN A 41 11.42 -0.46 5.62
CA ASN A 41 12.43 0.53 5.30
C ASN A 41 13.85 -0.04 5.45
N GLY A 42 14.11 -0.74 6.57
CA GLY A 42 15.39 -1.42 6.81
C GLY A 42 15.75 -2.47 5.76
N MET A 43 14.76 -3.25 5.30
CA MET A 43 14.95 -4.23 4.22
C MET A 43 15.34 -3.56 2.90
N CYS A 44 14.66 -2.47 2.53
CA CYS A 44 14.99 -1.68 1.33
C CYS A 44 16.39 -1.06 1.44
N ARG A 45 16.79 -0.66 2.65
CA ARG A 45 18.11 -0.08 2.92
C ARG A 45 19.22 -1.12 2.89
N PHE A 46 18.94 -2.35 3.33
CA PHE A 46 19.88 -3.48 3.29
C PHE A 46 20.25 -3.86 1.84
N ASP A 47 19.27 -3.92 0.94
CA ASP A 47 19.51 -4.16 -0.48
C ASP A 47 18.54 -3.30 -1.32
N PRO A 48 19.04 -2.26 -2.01
CA PRO A 48 18.21 -1.37 -2.83
C PRO A 48 17.56 -2.04 -4.06
N LYS A 49 17.88 -3.31 -4.33
CA LYS A 49 17.16 -4.11 -5.34
C LYS A 49 15.89 -4.76 -4.79
N ILE A 50 15.74 -4.81 -3.48
CA ILE A 50 14.53 -5.33 -2.84
C ILE A 50 13.43 -4.26 -2.97
N HIS A 51 12.28 -4.68 -3.46
CA HIS A 51 11.05 -3.91 -3.36
C HIS A 51 10.14 -4.57 -2.33
N VAL A 52 9.81 -3.85 -1.27
CA VAL A 52 8.98 -4.36 -0.20
C VAL A 52 7.55 -3.87 -0.37
N VAL A 53 6.59 -4.78 -0.23
CA VAL A 53 5.17 -4.45 -0.14
C VAL A 53 4.70 -4.82 1.25
N VAL A 54 4.13 -3.87 1.96
CA VAL A 54 3.56 -4.12 3.28
C VAL A 54 2.09 -3.74 3.31
N GLU A 55 1.31 -4.56 3.98
CA GLU A 55 0.01 -4.15 4.50
C GLU A 55 0.29 -3.52 5.87
N GLY A 56 0.40 -2.19 5.88
CA GLY A 56 0.89 -1.45 7.04
C GLY A 56 -0.11 -1.38 8.18
N ALA A 57 -1.40 -1.47 7.85
CA ALA A 57 -2.49 -1.64 8.78
C ALA A 57 -3.69 -2.23 8.02
N GLU A 58 -4.44 -3.13 8.66
CA GLU A 58 -5.68 -3.70 8.10
C GLU A 58 -6.74 -2.63 7.82
N PHE A 59 -6.69 -1.57 8.62
CA PHE A 59 -7.48 -0.35 8.46
C PHE A 59 -6.55 0.84 8.61
N ALA A 60 -6.64 1.78 7.70
CA ALA A 60 -5.82 2.99 7.72
C ALA A 60 -5.94 3.79 9.04
N ASP A 61 -7.05 3.62 9.73
CA ASP A 61 -7.33 4.17 11.07
C ASP A 61 -6.27 3.82 12.12
N TYR A 62 -5.65 2.66 11.99
CA TYR A 62 -4.62 2.16 12.92
C TYR A 62 -3.20 2.52 12.51
N PHE A 63 -3.04 3.29 11.45
CA PHE A 63 -1.71 3.65 10.95
C PHE A 63 -1.00 4.73 11.79
N TRP A 64 -1.70 5.46 12.63
CA TRP A 64 -1.14 6.57 13.41
C TRP A 64 0.11 6.23 14.22
N PRO A 65 0.25 5.06 14.85
CA PRO A 65 1.50 4.68 15.53
C PRO A 65 2.72 4.63 14.61
N ALA A 66 2.52 4.39 13.32
CA ALA A 66 3.59 4.27 12.33
C ALA A 66 3.94 5.60 11.64
N ILE A 67 3.34 6.73 12.05
CA ILE A 67 3.55 8.00 11.34
C ILE A 67 5.01 8.46 11.37
N GLU A 68 5.74 8.17 12.45
CA GLU A 68 7.16 8.46 12.55
C GLU A 68 7.95 7.68 11.50
N GLN A 69 7.69 6.39 11.36
CA GLN A 69 8.33 5.54 10.34
C GLN A 69 7.94 5.96 8.92
N TYR A 70 6.72 6.44 8.73
CA TYR A 70 6.30 7.05 7.48
C TYR A 70 7.16 8.28 7.14
N VAL A 71 7.34 9.19 8.10
CA VAL A 71 8.19 10.37 7.94
C VAL A 71 9.63 9.97 7.63
N GLU A 72 10.18 8.97 8.32
CA GLU A 72 11.51 8.44 8.02
C GLU A 72 11.63 7.96 6.56
N CYS A 73 10.67 7.18 6.08
CA CYS A 73 10.66 6.73 4.68
C CYS A 73 10.65 7.88 3.68
N THR A 74 9.91 8.96 3.96
CA THR A 74 9.84 10.13 3.08
C THR A 74 11.12 10.95 3.06
N HIS A 75 11.87 10.96 4.17
CA HIS A 75 13.07 11.76 4.34
C HIS A 75 14.37 11.09 3.91
N GLU A 76 14.36 9.79 3.68
CA GLU A 76 15.58 9.02 3.37
C GLU A 76 16.34 9.56 2.14
N TYR A 77 15.63 10.00 1.11
CA TYR A 77 16.25 10.61 -0.06
C TYR A 77 17.06 11.85 0.30
N TRP A 78 16.45 12.75 1.06
CA TRP A 78 17.08 14.01 1.48
C TRP A 78 18.22 13.76 2.48
N ARG A 79 17.99 12.91 3.47
CA ARG A 79 18.98 12.56 4.48
C ARG A 79 20.24 11.90 3.90
N SER A 80 20.07 11.09 2.85
CA SER A 80 21.16 10.42 2.16
C SER A 80 21.81 11.25 1.04
N ASN A 81 21.42 12.51 0.87
CA ASN A 81 21.85 13.34 -0.25
C ASN A 81 21.56 12.67 -1.62
N GLY A 82 20.37 12.12 -1.78
CA GLY A 82 19.92 11.46 -3.01
C GLY A 82 20.46 10.05 -3.26
N GLN A 83 21.25 9.51 -2.33
CA GLN A 83 21.86 8.20 -2.52
C GLN A 83 20.91 7.03 -2.27
N PHE A 84 19.90 7.24 -1.45
CA PHE A 84 18.95 6.21 -1.08
C PHE A 84 17.50 6.72 -1.08
N THR A 85 16.61 5.86 -1.54
CA THR A 85 15.17 6.00 -1.39
C THR A 85 14.57 4.60 -1.21
N PRO A 86 13.68 4.37 -0.23
CA PRO A 86 13.12 3.04 -0.03
C PRO A 86 12.20 2.66 -1.18
N ASN A 87 12.44 1.51 -1.80
CA ASN A 87 11.52 0.91 -2.76
C ASN A 87 10.41 0.19 -2.01
N LEU A 88 9.51 0.96 -1.44
CA LEU A 88 8.47 0.49 -0.53
C LEU A 88 7.09 0.89 -1.02
N THR A 89 6.20 -0.09 -1.10
CA THR A 89 4.77 0.13 -1.31
C THR A 89 4.02 -0.19 -0.02
N LEU A 90 3.48 0.84 0.60
CA LEU A 90 2.67 0.76 1.81
C LEU A 90 1.20 0.71 1.42
N ARG A 91 0.55 -0.43 1.64
CA ARG A 91 -0.87 -0.65 1.38
C ARG A 91 -1.67 -0.38 2.65
N LEU A 92 -2.74 0.39 2.52
CA LEU A 92 -3.65 0.74 3.61
C LEU A 92 -5.09 0.71 3.13
N ALA A 93 -5.93 -0.09 3.77
CA ALA A 93 -7.38 -0.10 3.53
C ALA A 93 -8.01 1.16 4.12
N SER A 94 -8.58 2.03 3.29
CA SER A 94 -9.07 3.36 3.66
C SER A 94 -10.60 3.50 3.52
N GLY A 95 -11.15 4.45 4.27
CA GLY A 95 -12.55 4.85 4.18
C GLY A 95 -13.51 4.01 5.02
N GLY A 96 -14.78 4.43 5.08
CA GLY A 96 -15.86 3.73 5.77
C GLY A 96 -16.35 2.49 5.03
N TYR A 97 -17.65 2.22 5.17
CA TYR A 97 -18.41 1.23 4.41
C TYR A 97 -18.57 -0.18 4.99
N ILE A 98 -17.79 -0.56 5.99
CA ILE A 98 -17.92 -1.90 6.60
C ILE A 98 -18.78 -1.93 7.88
N GLY A 99 -19.26 -0.78 8.35
CA GLY A 99 -20.04 -0.67 9.58
C GLY A 99 -19.23 -0.86 10.86
N GLY A 100 -17.92 -0.67 10.80
CA GLY A 100 -16.98 -0.91 11.92
C GLY A 100 -16.87 0.24 12.92
N GLY A 101 -17.72 1.25 12.87
CA GLY A 101 -17.65 2.42 13.74
C GLY A 101 -16.53 3.38 13.38
N LEU A 102 -16.17 4.28 14.29
CA LEU A 102 -15.21 5.37 14.03
C LEU A 102 -13.79 4.87 13.72
N TYR A 103 -13.36 3.79 14.36
CA TYR A 103 -12.01 3.22 14.18
C TYR A 103 -11.83 2.40 12.91
N HIS A 104 -12.86 2.27 12.08
CA HIS A 104 -12.80 1.51 10.84
C HIS A 104 -13.37 2.30 9.67
N SER A 105 -13.47 3.61 9.80
CA SER A 105 -14.19 4.46 8.85
C SER A 105 -13.44 5.73 8.45
N GLN A 106 -12.22 5.92 8.93
CA GLN A 106 -11.45 7.13 8.65
C GLN A 106 -10.90 7.13 7.22
N THR A 107 -10.76 8.34 6.69
CA THR A 107 -10.02 8.66 5.46
C THR A 107 -8.83 9.51 5.85
N ILE A 108 -7.61 8.96 5.71
CA ILE A 108 -6.40 9.58 6.25
C ILE A 108 -5.57 10.32 5.21
N GLU A 109 -6.02 10.35 3.97
CA GLU A 109 -5.30 10.92 2.82
C GLU A 109 -4.86 12.37 3.07
N GLY A 110 -5.76 13.18 3.63
CA GLY A 110 -5.48 14.58 3.94
C GLY A 110 -4.32 14.76 4.91
N ALA A 111 -4.22 13.88 5.92
CA ALA A 111 -3.11 13.90 6.87
C ALA A 111 -1.80 13.44 6.21
N LEU A 112 -1.83 12.37 5.43
CA LEU A 112 -0.65 11.86 4.74
C LEU A 112 -0.09 12.83 3.70
N THR A 113 -0.95 13.56 3.00
CA THR A 113 -0.53 14.58 2.01
C THR A 113 0.14 15.80 2.63
N SER A 114 -0.02 16.03 3.92
CA SER A 114 0.66 17.11 4.64
C SER A 114 2.15 16.85 4.86
N ILE A 115 2.59 15.60 4.69
CA ILE A 115 3.99 15.17 4.85
C ILE A 115 4.59 14.95 3.46
N PRO A 116 5.55 15.79 3.02
CA PRO A 116 6.12 15.68 1.68
C PRO A 116 7.00 14.44 1.51
N GLY A 117 7.12 13.95 0.29
CA GLY A 117 8.08 12.92 -0.11
C GLY A 117 7.48 11.55 -0.42
N ALA A 118 6.23 11.28 -0.11
CA ALA A 118 5.53 10.07 -0.54
C ALA A 118 4.67 10.32 -1.79
N ARG A 119 4.57 9.31 -2.63
CA ARG A 119 3.50 9.24 -3.63
C ARG A 119 2.30 8.57 -3.01
N ILE A 120 1.15 9.19 -3.14
CA ILE A 120 -0.11 8.64 -2.64
C ILE A 120 -0.98 8.31 -3.85
N VAL A 121 -1.43 7.07 -3.95
CA VAL A 121 -2.32 6.60 -5.01
C VAL A 121 -3.60 6.02 -4.40
N TYR A 122 -4.72 6.25 -5.07
CA TYR A 122 -6.04 5.87 -4.60
C TYR A 122 -6.90 5.40 -5.78
N PRO A 123 -6.81 4.11 -6.18
CA PRO A 123 -7.52 3.59 -7.33
C PRO A 123 -9.03 3.55 -7.10
N SER A 124 -9.80 3.69 -8.19
CA SER A 124 -11.26 3.60 -8.17
C SER A 124 -11.83 2.36 -8.87
N PHE A 125 -11.03 1.72 -9.73
CA PHE A 125 -11.42 0.55 -10.51
C PHE A 125 -10.36 -0.54 -10.42
N ALA A 126 -10.74 -1.78 -10.68
CA ALA A 126 -9.85 -2.94 -10.56
C ALA A 126 -8.62 -2.85 -11.50
N ASP A 127 -8.81 -2.36 -12.72
CA ASP A 127 -7.70 -2.15 -13.66
C ASP A 127 -6.78 -1.01 -13.22
N ASP A 128 -7.32 0.07 -12.65
CA ASP A 128 -6.50 1.13 -12.06
C ASP A 128 -5.70 0.61 -10.86
N ALA A 129 -6.32 -0.20 -10.01
CA ALA A 129 -5.65 -0.80 -8.86
C ALA A 129 -4.47 -1.69 -9.30
N ALA A 130 -4.70 -2.60 -10.23
CA ALA A 130 -3.65 -3.45 -10.76
C ALA A 130 -2.55 -2.65 -11.47
N GLY A 131 -2.94 -1.70 -12.32
CA GLY A 131 -2.00 -0.88 -13.08
C GLY A 131 -1.15 0.04 -12.20
N LEU A 132 -1.75 0.69 -11.20
CA LEU A 132 -1.02 1.53 -10.25
C LEU A 132 -0.12 0.70 -9.33
N LEU A 133 -0.55 -0.49 -8.92
CA LEU A 133 0.27 -1.37 -8.10
C LEU A 133 1.51 -1.84 -8.88
N ARG A 134 1.35 -2.25 -10.14
CA ARG A 134 2.49 -2.59 -11.01
C ARG A 134 3.45 -1.41 -11.19
N THR A 135 2.92 -0.22 -11.44
CA THR A 135 3.73 1.00 -11.53
C THR A 135 4.46 1.30 -10.23
N SER A 136 3.80 1.13 -9.08
CA SER A 136 4.44 1.29 -7.77
C SER A 136 5.60 0.33 -7.59
N LEU A 137 5.40 -0.94 -7.92
CA LEU A 137 6.42 -2.00 -7.78
C LEU A 137 7.61 -1.82 -8.74
N ARG A 138 7.39 -1.23 -9.90
CA ARG A 138 8.44 -0.98 -10.91
C ARG A 138 9.13 0.37 -10.75
N SER A 139 8.58 1.25 -9.92
CA SER A 139 9.13 2.57 -9.66
C SER A 139 10.05 2.58 -8.45
N LYS A 140 11.03 3.47 -8.47
CA LYS A 140 11.84 3.75 -7.28
C LYS A 140 11.08 4.67 -6.33
N GLY A 141 11.30 4.47 -5.03
CA GLY A 141 10.83 5.35 -3.98
C GLY A 141 9.57 4.86 -3.27
N PHE A 142 9.15 5.64 -2.30
CA PHE A 142 8.07 5.32 -1.39
C PHE A 142 6.71 5.64 -1.99
N THR A 143 5.81 4.68 -2.00
CA THR A 143 4.42 4.83 -2.45
C THR A 143 3.46 4.37 -1.37
N VAL A 144 2.49 5.20 -1.04
CA VAL A 144 1.31 4.82 -0.25
C VAL A 144 0.20 4.44 -1.22
N PHE A 145 -0.28 3.22 -1.08
CA PHE A 145 -1.33 2.64 -1.89
C PHE A 145 -2.60 2.51 -1.03
N LEU A 146 -3.48 3.48 -1.15
CA LEU A 146 -4.75 3.50 -0.42
C LEU A 146 -5.78 2.65 -1.15
N GLU A 147 -6.40 1.73 -0.41
CA GLU A 147 -7.38 0.81 -0.95
C GLU A 147 -8.77 1.15 -0.41
N PRO A 148 -9.68 1.70 -1.25
CA PRO A 148 -11.02 2.03 -0.78
C PRO A 148 -11.79 0.76 -0.43
N LYS A 149 -12.10 0.56 0.85
CA LYS A 149 -12.81 -0.65 1.34
C LYS A 149 -14.15 -0.87 0.62
N ALA A 150 -14.84 0.21 0.27
CA ALA A 150 -16.08 0.16 -0.50
C ALA A 150 -15.93 -0.54 -1.86
N GLN A 151 -14.72 -0.57 -2.42
CA GLN A 151 -14.46 -1.10 -3.76
C GLN A 151 -14.10 -2.58 -3.78
N TYR A 152 -13.71 -3.18 -2.65
CA TYR A 152 -13.24 -4.57 -2.62
C TYR A 152 -14.23 -5.57 -3.20
N ASN A 153 -15.53 -5.35 -2.99
CA ASN A 153 -16.60 -6.21 -3.49
C ASN A 153 -17.60 -5.45 -4.39
N SER A 154 -17.22 -4.26 -4.88
CA SER A 154 -18.10 -3.45 -5.73
C SER A 154 -18.14 -3.99 -7.16
N VAL A 155 -19.33 -4.24 -7.64
CA VAL A 155 -19.56 -4.61 -9.05
C VAL A 155 -19.22 -3.44 -9.97
N GLU A 156 -19.50 -2.21 -9.52
CA GLU A 156 -19.23 -0.98 -10.26
C GLU A 156 -17.72 -0.72 -10.43
N ALA A 157 -16.93 -1.15 -9.47
CA ALA A 157 -15.45 -1.05 -9.54
C ALA A 157 -14.83 -2.19 -10.33
N ALA A 158 -15.56 -3.27 -10.57
CA ALA A 158 -15.06 -4.39 -11.36
C ALA A 158 -14.75 -3.95 -12.79
N SER A 159 -13.60 -4.35 -13.27
CA SER A 159 -13.19 -4.10 -14.65
C SER A 159 -12.24 -5.18 -15.13
N PHE A 160 -12.16 -5.37 -16.44
CA PHE A 160 -11.16 -6.24 -17.02
C PHE A 160 -9.77 -5.66 -16.76
N VAL A 161 -8.86 -6.50 -16.28
CA VAL A 161 -7.47 -6.13 -16.02
C VAL A 161 -6.60 -6.74 -17.12
N PRO A 162 -6.10 -5.93 -18.08
CA PRO A 162 -5.18 -6.45 -19.09
C PRO A 162 -3.89 -6.96 -18.46
N GLU A 163 -3.30 -7.98 -19.07
CA GLU A 163 -1.97 -8.46 -18.71
C GLU A 163 -0.95 -7.32 -18.87
N ASP A 164 -0.05 -7.18 -17.90
CA ASP A 164 0.99 -6.15 -17.86
C ASP A 164 0.52 -4.68 -17.98
N PHE A 165 -0.77 -4.43 -17.83
CA PHE A 165 -1.29 -3.07 -17.85
C PHE A 165 -0.74 -2.23 -16.69
N GLU A 166 -0.25 -1.04 -17.01
CA GLU A 166 0.24 -0.05 -16.06
C GLU A 166 -0.49 1.28 -16.18
N VAL A 167 -0.66 1.94 -15.04
CA VAL A 167 -1.17 3.32 -14.97
C VAL A 167 -0.03 4.21 -14.52
N PRO A 168 0.44 5.13 -15.37
CA PRO A 168 1.52 6.05 -14.99
C PRO A 168 1.04 7.03 -13.92
N PHE A 169 1.94 7.34 -12.96
CA PHE A 169 1.64 8.34 -11.94
C PHE A 169 1.38 9.72 -12.55
N GLY A 170 0.46 10.47 -11.94
CA GLY A 170 0.15 11.83 -12.33
C GLY A 170 -0.61 11.99 -13.66
N LYS A 171 -1.05 10.89 -14.28
CA LYS A 171 -1.85 10.93 -15.50
C LYS A 171 -3.26 10.43 -15.25
N ALA A 172 -4.23 11.28 -15.56
CA ALA A 172 -5.64 10.90 -15.53
C ALA A 172 -6.08 10.31 -16.87
N ARG A 173 -7.13 9.51 -16.86
CA ARG A 173 -7.84 9.06 -18.06
C ARG A 173 -9.33 9.34 -17.95
N ILE A 174 -9.97 9.59 -19.08
CA ILE A 174 -11.41 9.78 -19.14
C ILE A 174 -12.08 8.41 -19.04
N ARG A 175 -12.83 8.20 -17.98
CA ARG A 175 -13.62 6.96 -17.77
C ARG A 175 -15.01 7.08 -18.37
N ARG A 176 -15.59 8.28 -18.32
CA ARG A 176 -16.92 8.59 -18.85
C ARG A 176 -16.84 9.92 -19.57
N PRO A 177 -17.07 9.95 -20.88
CA PRO A 177 -17.23 11.19 -21.61
C PRO A 177 -18.44 11.98 -21.08
N GLY A 178 -18.33 13.32 -21.03
CA GLY A 178 -19.42 14.21 -20.67
C GLY A 178 -20.46 14.33 -21.77
#